data_92473db5e0790680edf82aeecfde15ea
#
_entry.id   92473db5e0790680edf82aeecfde15ea
#
_cell.length_a   1.000
_cell.length_b   1.000
_cell.length_c   1.000
_cell.angle_alpha   90.00
_cell.angle_beta   90.00
_cell.angle_gamma   90.00
#
_symmetry.space_group_name_H-M   'P 1'
#
loop_
_entity.id
_entity.type
_entity.pdbx_description
1 polymer ?
#
loop_
_entity_poly.entity_id
_entity_poly.type
_entity_poly.pdbx_seq_one_letter_code
_entity_poly.pdbx_strand_id
1 'polypeptide(L)'
;PREKDYCSFQEFIPNNGFDLKVYVIGDKISFLSRDVRKNDFRASGGGTIVYDKTRINDEILKSAFKISDLLGFQCIGFDYVVDKKTNEGKIIEMCFGFNHEALLEMNGYWDRNLVWHNKPLNAPEEVLINLIK
;
A
#
# COMPACT_ATOMS: atom_id res chain seq x y z
N PRO A 1 -1.12 4.60 28.55
CA PRO A 1 -2.44 4.56 29.14
C PRO A 1 -3.29 3.58 28.35
N ARG A 2 -3.96 2.63 29.01
CA ARG A 2 -4.97 1.80 28.35
C ARG A 2 -6.24 2.65 28.25
N GLU A 3 -6.76 2.82 27.01
CA GLU A 3 -8.10 3.36 26.81
C GLU A 3 -9.09 2.46 27.54
N LYS A 4 -9.93 3.06 28.38
CA LYS A 4 -10.83 2.31 29.27
C LYS A 4 -12.28 2.30 28.81
N ASP A 5 -12.63 3.14 27.82
CA ASP A 5 -14.01 3.50 27.57
C ASP A 5 -14.63 2.95 26.28
N TYR A 6 -13.82 2.43 25.35
CA TYR A 6 -14.31 1.77 24.12
C TYR A 6 -13.29 0.77 23.56
N CYS A 7 -13.78 -0.16 22.75
CA CYS A 7 -12.97 -1.05 21.94
C CYS A 7 -13.48 -1.04 20.49
N SER A 8 -12.55 -1.10 19.54
CA SER A 8 -12.85 -1.20 18.13
C SER A 8 -12.85 -2.66 17.69
N PHE A 9 -13.85 -3.06 16.93
CA PHE A 9 -13.93 -4.37 16.30
C PHE A 9 -13.82 -4.20 14.80
N GLN A 10 -13.00 -5.04 14.16
CA GLN A 10 -12.84 -5.08 12.72
C GLN A 10 -13.06 -6.52 12.25
N GLU A 11 -13.78 -6.70 11.14
CA GLU A 11 -13.96 -8.01 10.52
C GLU A 11 -12.60 -8.59 10.12
N PHE A 12 -12.39 -9.87 10.46
CA PHE A 12 -11.21 -10.58 9.98
C PHE A 12 -11.42 -11.02 8.52
N ILE A 13 -10.52 -10.58 7.64
CA ILE A 13 -10.53 -10.94 6.22
C ILE A 13 -9.52 -12.07 6.00
N PRO A 14 -9.97 -13.29 5.66
CA PRO A 14 -9.07 -14.38 5.30
C PRO A 14 -8.21 -13.98 4.09
N ASN A 15 -6.91 -13.97 4.25
CA ASN A 15 -5.96 -13.52 3.23
C ASN A 15 -4.95 -14.62 2.83
N ASN A 16 -4.07 -14.33 1.90
CA ASN A 16 -3.07 -15.25 1.38
C ASN A 16 -1.76 -15.28 2.20
N GLY A 17 -1.79 -14.80 3.44
CA GLY A 17 -0.62 -14.79 4.31
C GLY A 17 0.31 -13.60 4.07
N PHE A 18 -0.17 -12.54 3.41
CA PHE A 18 0.53 -11.28 3.24
C PHE A 18 -0.43 -10.10 3.21
N ASP A 19 0.09 -8.92 3.46
CA ASP A 19 -0.57 -7.64 3.17
C ASP A 19 0.20 -6.87 2.08
N LEU A 20 -0.45 -5.86 1.52
CA LEU A 20 0.14 -4.94 0.56
C LEU A 20 0.15 -3.55 1.15
N LYS A 21 1.29 -2.89 1.05
CA LYS A 21 1.42 -1.47 1.37
C LYS A 21 1.59 -0.71 0.06
N VAL A 22 0.53 -0.04 -0.37
CA VAL A 22 0.41 0.62 -1.67
C VAL A 22 0.55 2.11 -1.49
N TYR A 23 1.49 2.73 -2.19
CA TYR A 23 1.79 4.16 -2.08
C TYR A 23 1.40 4.88 -3.34
N VAL A 24 0.51 5.85 -3.22
CA VAL A 24 0.15 6.78 -4.28
C VAL A 24 0.94 8.07 -4.07
N ILE A 25 1.70 8.50 -5.07
CA ILE A 25 2.50 9.72 -5.05
C ILE A 25 2.25 10.46 -6.37
N GLY A 26 1.32 11.42 -6.36
CA GLY A 26 0.84 12.09 -7.56
C GLY A 26 0.26 11.09 -8.56
N ASP A 27 0.90 10.99 -9.71
CA ASP A 27 0.46 10.12 -10.82
C ASP A 27 1.12 8.75 -10.83
N LYS A 28 1.75 8.34 -9.73
CA LYS A 28 2.53 7.12 -9.64
C LYS A 28 2.09 6.27 -8.46
N ILE A 29 2.08 4.94 -8.66
CA ILE A 29 1.91 3.95 -7.60
C ILE A 29 3.13 3.05 -7.55
N SER A 30 3.67 2.89 -6.36
CA SER A 30 4.58 1.79 -6.03
C SER A 30 4.06 1.06 -4.80
N PHE A 31 4.60 -0.11 -4.50
CA PHE A 31 4.13 -0.91 -3.37
C PHE A 31 5.22 -1.82 -2.83
N LEU A 32 4.96 -2.38 -1.69
CA LEU A 32 5.64 -3.56 -1.16
C LEU A 32 4.61 -4.51 -0.55
N SER A 33 4.93 -5.78 -0.50
CA SER A 33 4.15 -6.74 0.26
C SER A 33 4.92 -7.19 1.50
N ARG A 34 4.18 -7.56 2.56
CA ARG A 34 4.77 -8.08 3.79
C ARG A 34 4.14 -9.42 4.12
N ASP A 35 4.96 -10.46 4.23
CA ASP A 35 4.48 -11.76 4.66
C ASP A 35 4.09 -11.71 6.15
N VAL A 36 3.03 -12.42 6.51
CA VAL A 36 2.65 -12.58 7.91
C VAL A 36 3.75 -13.31 8.70
N ARG A 37 3.83 -13.01 9.98
CA ARG A 37 4.76 -13.69 10.88
C ARG A 37 4.36 -15.16 11.06
N LYS A 38 5.35 -16.00 11.32
CA LYS A 38 5.09 -17.38 11.70
C LYS A 38 4.19 -17.43 12.96
N ASN A 39 3.06 -18.12 12.85
CA ASN A 39 2.05 -18.25 13.91
C ASN A 39 1.34 -16.93 14.32
N ASP A 40 1.29 -15.93 13.43
CA ASP A 40 0.54 -14.69 13.62
C ASP A 40 -0.18 -14.34 12.31
N PHE A 41 -1.34 -13.73 12.39
CA PHE A 41 -2.06 -13.24 11.20
C PHE A 41 -1.61 -11.83 10.77
N ARG A 42 -0.81 -11.16 11.61
CA ARG A 42 -0.33 -9.80 11.36
C ARG A 42 0.95 -9.80 10.54
N ALA A 43 0.97 -9.02 9.47
CA ALA A 43 2.17 -8.76 8.68
C ALA A 43 2.94 -7.53 9.20
N SER A 44 2.23 -6.56 9.81
CA SER A 44 2.84 -5.33 10.32
C SER A 44 3.82 -5.56 11.48
N GLY A 45 4.88 -4.75 11.51
CA GLY A 45 5.83 -4.71 12.63
C GLY A 45 6.86 -5.84 12.68
N GLY A 46 7.16 -6.53 11.57
CA GLY A 46 8.22 -7.55 11.55
C GLY A 46 8.03 -8.69 10.54
N GLY A 47 7.11 -8.53 9.59
CA GLY A 47 7.00 -9.43 8.45
C GLY A 47 8.15 -9.22 7.45
N THR A 48 8.48 -10.25 6.66
CA THR A 48 9.46 -10.15 5.57
C THR A 48 8.88 -9.31 4.44
N ILE A 49 9.60 -8.27 4.02
CA ILE A 49 9.24 -7.49 2.84
C ILE A 49 9.55 -8.29 1.58
N VAL A 50 8.59 -8.31 0.67
CA VAL A 50 8.70 -8.99 -0.63
C VAL A 50 8.30 -8.02 -1.74
N TYR A 51 9.16 -7.88 -2.73
CA TYR A 51 9.01 -6.99 -3.88
C TYR A 51 8.58 -7.78 -5.12
N ASP A 52 7.40 -8.39 -5.06
CA ASP A 52 6.86 -9.21 -6.14
C ASP A 52 5.58 -8.58 -6.71
N LYS A 53 5.71 -7.96 -7.88
CA LYS A 53 4.60 -7.27 -8.56
C LYS A 53 3.42 -8.16 -8.95
N THR A 54 3.55 -9.49 -8.89
CA THR A 54 2.44 -10.40 -9.15
C THR A 54 1.44 -10.49 -7.99
N ARG A 55 1.80 -9.95 -6.82
CA ARG A 55 0.94 -9.93 -5.62
C ARG A 55 -0.12 -8.84 -5.63
N ILE A 56 -0.02 -7.86 -6.53
CA ILE A 56 -0.98 -6.78 -6.69
C ILE A 56 -1.69 -6.91 -8.03
N ASN A 57 -2.98 -6.60 -8.06
CA ASN A 57 -3.78 -6.63 -9.29
C ASN A 57 -4.21 -5.21 -9.69
N ASP A 58 -4.69 -5.08 -10.94
CA ASP A 58 -5.12 -3.80 -11.52
C ASP A 58 -6.26 -3.15 -10.74
N GLU A 59 -7.15 -3.94 -10.12
CA GLU A 59 -8.30 -3.40 -9.37
C GLU A 59 -7.83 -2.70 -8.09
N ILE A 60 -6.78 -3.20 -7.45
CA ILE A 60 -6.15 -2.53 -6.29
C ILE A 60 -5.49 -1.23 -6.74
N LEU A 61 -4.74 -1.24 -7.87
CA LEU A 61 -4.11 -0.03 -8.41
C LEU A 61 -5.15 1.04 -8.76
N LYS A 62 -6.23 0.66 -9.46
CA LYS A 62 -7.34 1.57 -9.80
C LYS A 62 -8.03 2.12 -8.56
N SER A 63 -8.27 1.26 -7.56
CA SER A 63 -8.92 1.68 -6.33
C SER A 63 -8.06 2.67 -5.54
N ALA A 64 -6.75 2.45 -5.46
CA ALA A 64 -5.83 3.33 -4.78
C ALA A 64 -5.78 4.73 -5.43
N PHE A 65 -5.65 4.81 -6.76
CA PHE A 65 -5.75 6.09 -7.48
C PHE A 65 -7.09 6.76 -7.27
N LYS A 66 -8.19 6.03 -7.44
CA LYS A 66 -9.56 6.58 -7.29
C LYS A 66 -9.78 7.18 -5.90
N ILE A 67 -9.36 6.48 -4.84
CA ILE A 67 -9.54 6.96 -3.47
C ILE A 67 -8.64 8.15 -3.20
N SER A 68 -7.39 8.13 -3.65
CA SER A 68 -6.47 9.25 -3.55
C SER A 68 -7.05 10.51 -4.20
N ASP A 69 -7.60 10.38 -5.42
CA ASP A 69 -8.23 11.50 -6.14
C ASP A 69 -9.47 12.01 -5.42
N LEU A 70 -10.36 11.10 -5.00
CA LEU A 70 -11.60 11.44 -4.31
C LEU A 70 -11.37 12.23 -3.03
N LEU A 71 -10.30 11.91 -2.30
CA LEU A 71 -9.94 12.53 -1.03
C LEU A 71 -8.92 13.68 -1.18
N GLY A 72 -8.44 13.94 -2.40
CA GLY A 72 -7.47 14.99 -2.69
C GLY A 72 -6.08 14.74 -2.13
N PHE A 73 -5.68 13.48 -1.98
CA PHE A 73 -4.36 13.12 -1.48
C PHE A 73 -3.30 13.22 -2.59
N GLN A 74 -2.24 13.96 -2.31
CA GLN A 74 -1.07 14.03 -3.20
C GLN A 74 -0.05 12.93 -2.90
N CYS A 75 -0.01 12.48 -1.65
CA CYS A 75 0.88 11.42 -1.19
C CYS A 75 0.23 10.66 -0.05
N ILE A 76 0.01 9.36 -0.23
CA ILE A 76 -0.66 8.51 0.77
C ILE A 76 -0.21 7.05 0.63
N GLY A 77 -0.09 6.35 1.75
CA GLY A 77 0.04 4.90 1.82
C GLY A 77 -1.26 4.25 2.26
N PHE A 78 -1.66 3.19 1.56
CA PHE A 78 -2.80 2.34 1.89
C PHE A 78 -2.30 0.96 2.26
N ASP A 79 -2.72 0.43 3.40
CA ASP A 79 -2.51 -0.97 3.74
C ASP A 79 -3.73 -1.77 3.27
N TYR A 80 -3.50 -2.71 2.34
CA TYR A 80 -4.51 -3.62 1.80
C TYR A 80 -4.31 -5.04 2.31
N VAL A 81 -5.40 -5.71 2.60
CA VAL A 81 -5.45 -7.17 2.62
C VAL A 81 -6.21 -7.66 1.39
N VAL A 82 -5.75 -8.74 0.80
CA VAL A 82 -6.42 -9.36 -0.36
C VAL A 82 -7.26 -10.53 0.14
N ASP A 83 -8.57 -10.43 -0.03
CA ASP A 83 -9.49 -11.50 0.35
C ASP A 83 -9.19 -12.77 -0.46
N LYS A 84 -8.90 -13.86 0.24
CA LYS A 84 -8.51 -15.14 -0.38
C LYS A 84 -9.60 -15.75 -1.27
N LYS A 85 -10.88 -15.43 -1.01
CA LYS A 85 -12.02 -16.02 -1.73
C LYS A 85 -12.36 -15.22 -2.98
N THR A 86 -12.38 -13.87 -2.85
CA THR A 86 -12.84 -12.97 -3.92
C THR A 86 -11.71 -12.35 -4.72
N ASN A 87 -10.47 -12.41 -4.20
CA ASN A 87 -9.29 -11.70 -4.71
C ASN A 87 -9.44 -10.17 -4.71
N GLU A 88 -10.40 -9.64 -3.95
CA GLU A 88 -10.60 -8.21 -3.78
C GLU A 88 -9.65 -7.63 -2.74
N GLY A 89 -9.07 -6.46 -3.04
CA GLY A 89 -8.31 -5.68 -2.07
C GLY A 89 -9.23 -4.92 -1.13
N LYS A 90 -9.02 -5.06 0.18
CA LYS A 90 -9.72 -4.30 1.23
C LYS A 90 -8.71 -3.41 1.95
N ILE A 91 -8.97 -2.11 2.01
CA ILE A 91 -8.15 -1.17 2.78
C ILE A 91 -8.42 -1.37 4.26
N ILE A 92 -7.36 -1.56 5.03
CA ILE A 92 -7.42 -1.70 6.48
C ILE A 92 -6.81 -0.50 7.22
N GLU A 93 -5.93 0.24 6.56
CA GLU A 93 -5.27 1.41 7.13
C GLU A 93 -4.88 2.40 6.03
N MET A 94 -4.85 3.70 6.36
CA MET A 94 -4.30 4.77 5.55
C MET A 94 -3.28 5.54 6.38
N CYS A 95 -2.13 5.88 5.81
CA CYS A 95 -1.07 6.58 6.51
C CYS A 95 -0.31 7.53 5.58
N PHE A 96 -0.06 8.76 6.04
CA PHE A 96 0.79 9.72 5.33
C PHE A 96 2.28 9.51 5.58
N GLY A 97 2.63 8.89 6.72
CA GLY A 97 4.00 8.57 7.08
C GLY A 97 4.38 7.17 6.62
N PHE A 98 5.46 7.04 5.82
CA PHE A 98 5.95 5.75 5.37
C PHE A 98 7.46 5.75 5.15
N ASN A 99 8.05 4.56 5.16
CA ASN A 99 9.47 4.39 4.86
C ASN A 99 9.69 4.48 3.34
N HIS A 100 10.15 5.64 2.86
CA HIS A 100 10.40 5.87 1.44
C HIS A 100 11.61 5.09 0.91
N GLU A 101 12.58 4.74 1.75
CA GLU A 101 13.73 3.93 1.35
C GLU A 101 13.30 2.53 0.90
N ALA A 102 12.31 1.94 1.59
CA ALA A 102 11.76 0.66 1.20
C ALA A 102 11.09 0.67 -0.19
N LEU A 103 10.65 1.82 -0.70
CA LEU A 103 10.10 1.94 -2.05
C LEU A 103 11.18 1.88 -3.13
N LEU A 104 12.39 2.32 -2.84
CA LEU A 104 13.49 2.27 -3.80
C LEU A 104 13.85 0.83 -4.18
N GLU A 105 13.71 -0.10 -3.24
CA GLU A 105 13.98 -1.53 -3.45
C GLU A 105 13.00 -2.20 -4.42
N MET A 106 11.77 -1.66 -4.57
CA MET A 106 10.80 -2.15 -5.56
C MET A 106 11.29 -1.92 -6.99
N ASN A 107 12.14 -0.92 -7.19
CA ASN A 107 12.76 -0.57 -8.47
C ASN A 107 11.75 -0.38 -9.61
N GLY A 108 10.56 0.15 -9.30
CA GLY A 108 9.55 0.44 -10.29
C GLY A 108 8.25 1.00 -9.73
N TYR A 109 7.41 1.49 -10.64
CA TYR A 109 6.10 2.03 -10.34
C TYR A 109 5.14 1.88 -11.53
N TRP A 110 3.85 1.96 -11.28
CA TRP A 110 2.82 2.11 -12.31
C TRP A 110 2.41 3.59 -12.43
N ASP A 111 2.18 4.02 -13.66
CA ASP A 111 1.53 5.31 -13.95
C ASP A 111 -0.02 5.18 -13.93
N ARG A 112 -0.71 6.29 -14.23
CA ARG A 112 -2.19 6.36 -14.30
C ARG A 112 -2.80 5.43 -15.36
N ASN A 113 -2.04 5.04 -16.37
CA ASN A 113 -2.48 4.11 -17.42
C ASN A 113 -2.19 2.65 -17.05
N LEU A 114 -1.73 2.40 -15.82
CA LEU A 114 -1.28 1.09 -15.33
C LEU A 114 -0.11 0.51 -16.14
N VAL A 115 0.71 1.38 -16.73
CA VAL A 115 1.95 0.99 -17.39
C VAL A 115 3.06 0.93 -16.33
N TRP A 116 3.77 -0.21 -16.30
CA TRP A 116 4.91 -0.41 -15.41
C TRP A 116 6.17 0.26 -15.94
N HIS A 117 6.85 1.01 -15.10
CA HIS A 117 8.11 1.67 -15.36
C HIS A 117 9.21 1.07 -14.47
N ASN A 118 10.24 0.48 -15.07
CA ASN A 118 11.43 -0.03 -14.37
C ASN A 118 12.36 1.12 -13.94
N LYS A 119 11.93 1.91 -13.00
CA LYS A 119 12.68 3.03 -12.48
C LYS A 119 12.34 3.22 -11.00
N PRO A 120 13.32 3.31 -10.09
CA PRO A 120 13.05 3.56 -8.67
C PRO A 120 12.17 4.79 -8.48
N LEU A 121 11.22 4.72 -7.57
CA LEU A 121 10.37 5.85 -7.19
C LEU A 121 10.98 6.54 -5.96
N ASN A 122 11.59 7.70 -6.19
CA ASN A 122 12.05 8.57 -5.12
C ASN A 122 10.88 9.40 -4.60
N ALA A 123 10.22 8.93 -3.56
CA ALA A 123 9.00 9.54 -3.03
C ALA A 123 9.19 11.02 -2.60
N PRO A 124 10.23 11.42 -1.85
CA PRO A 124 10.47 12.82 -1.53
C PRO A 124 10.62 13.72 -2.77
N GLU A 125 11.35 13.28 -3.78
CA GLU A 125 11.54 14.01 -5.03
C GLU A 125 10.21 14.19 -5.77
N GLU A 126 9.41 13.12 -5.89
CA GLU A 126 8.11 13.18 -6.56
C GLU A 126 7.11 14.08 -5.84
N VAL A 127 7.11 14.08 -4.51
CA VAL A 127 6.28 15.02 -3.74
C VAL A 127 6.66 16.46 -4.06
N LEU A 128 7.96 16.79 -4.08
CA LEU A 128 8.42 18.14 -4.43
C LEU A 128 8.05 18.52 -5.87
N ILE A 129 8.24 17.61 -6.84
CA ILE A 129 7.85 17.85 -8.24
C ILE A 129 6.35 18.15 -8.36
N ASN A 130 5.51 17.45 -7.61
CA ASN A 130 4.06 17.63 -7.65
C ASN A 130 3.60 18.93 -6.95
N LEU A 131 4.38 19.45 -5.99
CA LEU A 131 4.07 20.72 -5.33
C LEU A 131 4.37 21.96 -6.18
N ILE A 132 5.29 21.84 -7.14
CA ILE A 132 5.73 22.97 -7.99
C ILE A 132 5.07 23.00 -9.38
N LYS A 133 4.21 22.04 -9.68
CA LYS A 133 3.35 22.00 -10.88
C LYS A 133 2.07 22.78 -10.64
#